data_d08f0894edfc949c7b362f19210914b7
#
_entry.id   d08f0894edfc949c7b362f19210914b7
#
_cell.length_a   1.000
_cell.length_b   1.000
_cell.length_c   1.000
_cell.angle_alpha   90.00
_cell.angle_beta   90.00
_cell.angle_gamma   90.00
#
_symmetry.space_group_name_H-M   'P 1'
#
loop_
_entity.id
_entity.type
_entity.pdbx_description
1 polymer ?
#
loop_
_entity_poly.entity_id
_entity_poly.type
_entity_poly.pdbx_seq_one_letter_code
_entity_poly.pdbx_strand_id
1 'polypeptide(L)'
;MARLNFAALIVIMITAGCVSDVPQMASDGKPVPKPYFLSQVEPAIIQFRMLDGVNALRQSRDADVVNLNASLTAAAATHARDMSVQDRPWHFGSDASSPIDRLVRVGYSGQLVGEVISETYETELETLAAWMTDEGARRIILDAKADELGLAWHQEADGKIWWAMVLGASRTPQVRITE
;
A
#
# COMPACT_ATOMS: atom_id res chain seq x y z
N MET A 1 31.16 -39.99 60.47
CA MET A 1 30.60 -38.61 60.39
C MET A 1 30.27 -38.33 58.92
N ALA A 2 29.03 -38.56 58.55
CA ALA A 2 28.56 -38.31 57.16
C ALA A 2 27.95 -36.96 57.11
N ARG A 3 28.48 -36.06 56.22
CA ARG A 3 27.90 -34.73 55.95
C ARG A 3 26.92 -34.86 54.82
N LEU A 4 25.64 -34.64 55.13
CA LEU A 4 24.54 -34.59 54.17
C LEU A 4 24.49 -33.18 53.55
N ASN A 5 24.82 -33.05 52.26
CA ASN A 5 24.66 -31.80 51.50
C ASN A 5 23.23 -31.71 50.99
N PHE A 6 22.44 -30.78 51.53
CA PHE A 6 21.14 -30.40 50.98
C PHE A 6 21.36 -29.40 49.82
N ALA A 7 21.13 -29.84 48.60
CA ALA A 7 21.05 -28.96 47.44
C ALA A 7 19.61 -28.42 47.35
N ALA A 8 19.45 -27.11 47.61
CA ALA A 8 18.18 -26.43 47.44
C ALA A 8 17.91 -26.19 45.96
N LEU A 9 16.87 -26.82 45.42
CA LEU A 9 16.40 -26.62 44.05
C LEU A 9 15.51 -25.36 44.02
N ILE A 10 16.02 -24.26 43.45
CA ILE A 10 15.23 -23.04 43.25
C ILE A 10 14.43 -23.22 41.94
N VAL A 11 13.11 -23.42 42.08
CA VAL A 11 12.17 -23.42 40.94
C VAL A 11 11.80 -21.98 40.63
N ILE A 12 12.31 -21.43 39.53
CA ILE A 12 11.90 -20.12 39.00
C ILE A 12 10.60 -20.35 38.25
N MET A 13 9.47 -19.92 38.85
CA MET A 13 8.20 -19.81 38.13
C MET A 13 8.24 -18.57 37.20
N ILE A 14 8.33 -18.80 35.89
CA ILE A 14 8.13 -17.77 34.88
C ILE A 14 6.61 -17.60 34.72
N THR A 15 6.03 -16.55 35.31
CA THR A 15 4.65 -16.15 35.04
C THR A 15 4.64 -15.46 33.68
N ALA A 16 4.15 -16.16 32.65
CA ALA A 16 3.77 -15.54 31.36
C ALA A 16 2.57 -14.63 31.61
N GLY A 17 2.83 -13.34 31.80
CA GLY A 17 1.79 -12.31 31.84
C GLY A 17 1.18 -12.17 30.45
N CYS A 18 -0.08 -12.58 30.28
CA CYS A 18 -0.88 -12.16 29.13
C CYS A 18 -1.02 -10.65 29.23
N VAL A 19 -0.31 -9.90 28.39
CA VAL A 19 -0.57 -8.46 28.20
C VAL A 19 -1.91 -8.37 27.48
N SER A 20 -2.98 -8.13 28.21
CA SER A 20 -4.28 -7.77 27.64
C SER A 20 -4.13 -6.37 27.01
N ASP A 21 -4.21 -6.30 25.69
CA ASP A 21 -4.17 -5.06 24.93
C ASP A 21 -5.51 -4.32 25.16
N VAL A 22 -5.60 -3.62 26.29
CA VAL A 22 -6.78 -2.81 26.64
C VAL A 22 -6.79 -1.60 25.70
N PRO A 23 -7.86 -1.38 24.92
CA PRO A 23 -7.93 -0.22 24.03
C PRO A 23 -7.79 1.08 24.84
N GLN A 24 -6.86 1.93 24.41
CA GLN A 24 -6.71 3.26 24.98
C GLN A 24 -7.93 4.09 24.58
N MET A 25 -8.64 4.64 25.55
CA MET A 25 -9.85 5.43 25.31
C MET A 25 -9.50 6.93 25.22
N ALA A 26 -10.06 7.60 24.23
CA ALA A 26 -9.98 9.05 24.10
C ALA A 26 -10.93 9.73 25.10
N SER A 27 -10.78 11.05 25.28
CA SER A 27 -11.58 11.84 26.22
C SER A 27 -13.09 11.87 25.90
N ASP A 28 -13.46 11.51 24.68
CA ASP A 28 -14.85 11.37 24.20
C ASP A 28 -15.44 9.97 24.44
N GLY A 29 -14.71 9.09 25.12
CA GLY A 29 -15.13 7.72 25.44
C GLY A 29 -15.04 6.74 24.27
N LYS A 30 -14.43 7.11 23.14
CA LYS A 30 -14.18 6.22 22.02
C LYS A 30 -12.77 5.63 22.09
N PRO A 31 -12.56 4.41 21.55
CA PRO A 31 -11.22 3.88 21.41
C PRO A 31 -10.35 4.82 20.57
N VAL A 32 -9.12 5.09 21.04
CA VAL A 32 -8.14 5.80 20.20
C VAL A 32 -7.84 4.94 18.98
N PRO A 33 -7.98 5.46 17.75
CA PRO A 33 -7.63 4.70 16.55
C PRO A 33 -6.17 4.24 16.63
N LYS A 34 -5.94 2.93 16.45
CA LYS A 34 -4.57 2.42 16.34
C LYS A 34 -4.10 2.65 14.91
N PRO A 35 -2.94 3.28 14.69
CA PRO A 35 -2.38 3.40 13.36
C PRO A 35 -2.20 2.00 12.74
N TYR A 36 -2.60 1.84 11.49
CA TYR A 36 -2.33 0.64 10.73
C TYR A 36 -0.88 0.68 10.23
N PHE A 37 -0.02 -0.18 10.79
CA PHE A 37 1.38 -0.23 10.38
C PHE A 37 1.59 -1.27 9.28
N LEU A 38 1.84 -0.79 8.07
CA LEU A 38 2.12 -1.59 6.87
C LEU A 38 3.39 -2.43 7.00
N SER A 39 4.36 -2.00 7.82
CA SER A 39 5.59 -2.75 8.10
C SER A 39 5.37 -4.12 8.77
N GLN A 40 4.17 -4.35 9.29
CA GLN A 40 3.78 -5.63 9.90
C GLN A 40 3.19 -6.61 8.87
N VAL A 41 3.01 -6.18 7.63
CA VAL A 41 2.44 -6.99 6.54
C VAL A 41 3.47 -7.11 5.43
N GLU A 42 3.63 -8.32 4.89
CA GLU A 42 4.49 -8.54 3.73
C GLU A 42 4.06 -7.64 2.55
N PRO A 43 4.96 -6.84 1.97
CA PRO A 43 4.60 -5.89 0.92
C PRO A 43 3.83 -6.50 -0.26
N ALA A 44 4.19 -7.71 -0.66
CA ALA A 44 3.50 -8.41 -1.74
C ALA A 44 2.01 -8.67 -1.42
N ILE A 45 1.66 -8.93 -0.15
CA ILE A 45 0.28 -9.15 0.27
C ILE A 45 -0.55 -7.88 0.07
N ILE A 46 0.00 -6.72 0.43
CA ILE A 46 -0.66 -5.42 0.26
C ILE A 46 -0.90 -5.14 -1.23
N GLN A 47 0.15 -5.36 -2.06
CA GLN A 47 0.06 -5.15 -3.50
C GLN A 47 -0.97 -6.08 -4.15
N PHE A 48 -1.01 -7.36 -3.77
CA PHE A 48 -2.00 -8.30 -4.30
C PHE A 48 -3.42 -7.99 -3.85
N ARG A 49 -3.64 -7.60 -2.60
CA ARG A 49 -4.98 -7.17 -2.12
C ARG A 49 -5.49 -5.96 -2.90
N MET A 50 -4.61 -4.97 -3.13
CA MET A 50 -4.98 -3.81 -3.96
C MET A 50 -5.29 -4.24 -5.39
N LEU A 51 -4.44 -5.07 -6.01
CA LEU A 51 -4.64 -5.58 -7.35
C LEU A 51 -5.97 -6.33 -7.49
N ASP A 52 -6.26 -7.23 -6.56
CA ASP A 52 -7.50 -8.00 -6.54
C ASP A 52 -8.72 -7.07 -6.39
N GLY A 53 -8.64 -6.07 -5.50
CA GLY A 53 -9.68 -5.07 -5.34
C GLY A 53 -9.92 -4.25 -6.61
N VAL A 54 -8.85 -3.76 -7.25
CA VAL A 54 -8.92 -3.04 -8.52
C VAL A 54 -9.53 -3.92 -9.61
N ASN A 55 -9.07 -5.16 -9.74
CA ASN A 55 -9.55 -6.08 -10.77
C ASN A 55 -11.02 -6.47 -10.56
N ALA A 56 -11.46 -6.67 -9.32
CA ALA A 56 -12.87 -6.90 -9.02
C ALA A 56 -13.76 -5.71 -9.43
N LEU A 57 -13.30 -4.47 -9.17
CA LEU A 57 -14.00 -3.25 -9.58
C LEU A 57 -14.04 -3.11 -11.10
N ARG A 58 -12.93 -3.39 -11.80
CA ARG A 58 -12.84 -3.33 -13.26
C ARG A 58 -13.76 -4.35 -13.92
N GLN A 59 -13.73 -5.61 -13.46
CA GLN A 59 -14.61 -6.68 -13.96
C GLN A 59 -16.10 -6.36 -13.76
N SER A 60 -16.46 -5.71 -12.64
CA SER A 60 -17.84 -5.26 -12.41
C SER A 60 -18.33 -4.19 -13.40
N ARG A 61 -17.43 -3.67 -14.24
CA ARG A 61 -17.68 -2.65 -15.28
C ARG A 61 -17.27 -3.11 -16.67
N ASP A 62 -17.13 -4.43 -16.87
CA ASP A 62 -16.73 -5.06 -18.14
C ASP A 62 -15.38 -4.55 -18.68
N ALA A 63 -14.48 -4.07 -17.79
CA ALA A 63 -13.13 -3.69 -18.14
C ALA A 63 -12.16 -4.86 -17.92
N ASP A 64 -11.16 -4.98 -18.82
CA ASP A 64 -10.11 -6.00 -18.71
C ASP A 64 -9.31 -5.83 -17.41
N VAL A 65 -8.79 -6.93 -16.87
CA VAL A 65 -7.93 -6.92 -15.68
C VAL A 65 -6.59 -6.25 -15.97
N VAL A 66 -5.98 -5.70 -14.92
CA VAL A 66 -4.60 -5.20 -14.95
C VAL A 66 -3.66 -6.15 -14.23
N ASN A 67 -2.37 -6.10 -14.56
CA ASN A 67 -1.32 -6.90 -13.94
C ASN A 67 -0.30 -6.01 -13.24
N LEU A 68 0.34 -6.52 -12.19
CA LEU A 68 1.44 -5.79 -11.54
C LEU A 68 2.63 -5.64 -12.48
N ASN A 69 3.18 -4.43 -12.53
CA ASN A 69 4.38 -4.11 -13.28
C ASN A 69 5.44 -3.51 -12.35
N ALA A 70 6.65 -4.09 -12.35
CA ALA A 70 7.73 -3.70 -11.45
C ALA A 70 8.24 -2.27 -11.72
N SER A 71 8.29 -1.82 -12.98
CA SER A 71 8.70 -0.46 -13.31
C SER A 71 7.69 0.57 -12.82
N LEU A 72 6.37 0.31 -12.98
CA LEU A 72 5.32 1.16 -12.44
C LEU A 72 5.37 1.21 -10.92
N THR A 73 5.62 0.06 -10.27
CA THR A 73 5.79 -0.02 -8.81
C THR A 73 7.01 0.80 -8.34
N ALA A 74 8.12 0.76 -9.06
CA ALA A 74 9.31 1.55 -8.73
C ALA A 74 9.06 3.05 -8.88
N ALA A 75 8.33 3.48 -9.92
CA ALA A 75 7.92 4.87 -10.10
C ALA A 75 7.00 5.33 -8.95
N ALA A 76 6.02 4.51 -8.59
CA ALA A 76 5.11 4.77 -7.47
C ALA A 76 5.87 4.88 -6.14
N ALA A 77 6.84 3.98 -5.87
CA ALA A 77 7.64 3.99 -4.64
C ALA A 77 8.49 5.26 -4.51
N THR A 78 9.10 5.69 -5.60
CA THR A 78 9.85 6.94 -5.63
C THR A 78 8.94 8.12 -5.30
N HIS A 79 7.76 8.16 -5.89
CA HIS A 79 6.82 9.26 -5.70
C HIS A 79 6.18 9.29 -4.31
N ALA A 80 5.79 8.14 -3.78
CA ALA A 80 5.24 8.04 -2.42
C ALA A 80 6.22 8.60 -1.37
N ARG A 81 7.51 8.24 -1.48
CA ARG A 81 8.54 8.78 -0.62
C ARG A 81 8.76 10.28 -0.82
N ASP A 82 8.72 10.74 -2.07
CA ASP A 82 8.95 12.15 -2.38
C ASP A 82 7.79 13.04 -1.90
N MET A 83 6.55 12.56 -1.95
CA MET A 83 5.39 13.25 -1.34
C MET A 83 5.57 13.42 0.18
N SER A 84 6.07 12.40 0.89
CA SER A 84 6.39 12.49 2.32
C SER A 84 7.47 13.56 2.58
N VAL A 85 8.53 13.60 1.78
CA VAL A 85 9.59 14.62 1.92
C VAL A 85 9.06 16.04 1.69
N GLN A 86 8.09 16.20 0.79
CA GLN A 86 7.46 17.49 0.49
C GLN A 86 6.31 17.83 1.45
N ASP A 87 5.88 16.88 2.28
CA ASP A 87 4.65 16.94 3.09
C ASP A 87 3.45 17.41 2.25
N ARG A 88 3.30 16.83 1.05
CA ARG A 88 2.30 17.28 0.09
C ARG A 88 1.84 16.17 -0.87
N PRO A 89 0.52 15.83 -0.90
CA PRO A 89 -0.05 14.86 -1.84
C PRO A 89 -0.32 15.53 -3.20
N TRP A 90 0.67 15.60 -4.06
CA TRP A 90 0.53 16.15 -5.41
C TRP A 90 1.37 15.35 -6.42
N HIS A 91 1.11 15.55 -7.72
CA HIS A 91 1.67 14.70 -8.77
C HIS A 91 3.11 15.04 -9.21
N PHE A 92 3.70 16.13 -8.70
CA PHE A 92 5.05 16.52 -9.08
C PHE A 92 6.07 16.15 -7.99
N GLY A 93 7.24 15.69 -8.43
CA GLY A 93 8.37 15.44 -7.54
C GLY A 93 8.99 16.74 -6.98
N SER A 94 9.78 16.62 -5.90
CA SER A 94 10.56 17.73 -5.34
C SER A 94 11.57 18.31 -6.35
N ASP A 95 11.94 17.52 -7.34
CA ASP A 95 12.78 17.90 -8.50
C ASP A 95 11.94 18.39 -9.70
N ALA A 96 10.66 18.70 -9.50
CA ALA A 96 9.69 19.08 -10.51
C ALA A 96 9.37 17.97 -11.55
N SER A 97 9.77 16.72 -11.32
CA SER A 97 9.46 15.62 -12.22
C SER A 97 7.95 15.33 -12.25
N SER A 98 7.42 15.16 -13.45
CA SER A 98 6.06 14.68 -13.69
C SER A 98 5.97 13.15 -13.53
N PRO A 99 4.77 12.56 -13.48
CA PRO A 99 4.60 11.11 -13.56
C PRO A 99 5.27 10.50 -14.80
N ILE A 100 5.22 11.16 -15.96
CA ILE A 100 5.87 10.69 -17.19
C ILE A 100 7.40 10.65 -17.03
N ASP A 101 8.00 11.69 -16.42
CA ASP A 101 9.44 11.71 -16.20
C ASP A 101 9.90 10.56 -15.30
N ARG A 102 9.09 10.23 -14.28
CA ARG A 102 9.37 9.08 -13.41
C ARG A 102 9.30 7.75 -14.17
N LEU A 103 8.32 7.59 -15.08
CA LEU A 103 8.23 6.39 -15.93
C LEU A 103 9.45 6.23 -16.84
N VAL A 104 9.91 7.32 -17.43
CA VAL A 104 11.12 7.32 -18.26
C VAL A 104 12.35 6.90 -17.45
N ARG A 105 12.51 7.42 -16.22
CA ARG A 105 13.63 7.09 -15.33
C ARG A 105 13.68 5.62 -14.93
N VAL A 106 12.53 4.97 -14.75
CA VAL A 106 12.46 3.54 -14.41
C VAL A 106 12.43 2.63 -15.64
N GLY A 107 12.57 3.18 -16.84
CA GLY A 107 12.61 2.43 -18.10
C GLY A 107 11.28 1.78 -18.47
N TYR A 108 10.15 2.34 -18.06
CA TYR A 108 8.85 1.84 -18.47
C TYR A 108 8.62 2.11 -19.96
N SER A 109 8.38 1.05 -20.72
CA SER A 109 8.24 1.13 -22.18
C SER A 109 6.81 1.43 -22.67
N GLY A 110 5.81 1.30 -21.77
CA GLY A 110 4.40 1.55 -22.09
C GLY A 110 4.05 3.04 -22.06
N GLN A 111 2.76 3.33 -21.97
CA GLN A 111 2.22 4.68 -21.85
C GLN A 111 1.58 4.87 -20.47
N LEU A 112 1.71 6.06 -19.90
CA LEU A 112 0.97 6.44 -18.70
C LEU A 112 -0.51 6.54 -19.03
N VAL A 113 -1.35 5.83 -18.27
CA VAL A 113 -2.81 6.00 -18.26
C VAL A 113 -3.19 7.02 -17.20
N GLY A 114 -2.62 6.91 -16.01
CA GLY A 114 -2.79 7.87 -14.94
C GLY A 114 -2.09 7.48 -13.65
N GLU A 115 -2.07 8.44 -12.73
CA GLU A 115 -1.55 8.27 -11.38
C GLU A 115 -2.60 8.68 -10.37
N VAL A 116 -2.79 7.88 -9.34
CA VAL A 116 -3.68 8.15 -8.22
C VAL A 116 -2.85 8.16 -6.95
N ILE A 117 -3.04 9.18 -6.12
CA ILE A 117 -2.26 9.41 -4.90
C ILE A 117 -3.17 9.71 -3.72
N SER A 118 -2.66 9.47 -2.51
CA SER A 118 -3.40 9.77 -1.27
C SER A 118 -2.43 9.97 -0.11
N GLU A 119 -2.85 10.79 0.82
CA GLU A 119 -2.30 10.92 2.16
C GLU A 119 -3.36 10.44 3.15
N THR A 120 -3.06 9.41 3.95
CA THR A 120 -4.04 8.78 4.83
C THR A 120 -3.39 7.99 5.97
N TYR A 121 -4.20 7.47 6.88
CA TYR A 121 -3.82 6.51 7.92
C TYR A 121 -4.53 5.15 7.73
N GLU A 122 -5.17 4.96 6.58
CA GLU A 122 -6.08 3.87 6.29
C GLU A 122 -5.39 2.74 5.54
N THR A 123 -6.01 1.57 5.53
CA THR A 123 -5.54 0.39 4.80
C THR A 123 -5.62 0.61 3.29
N GLU A 124 -4.96 -0.29 2.55
CA GLU A 124 -4.98 -0.29 1.08
C GLU A 124 -6.40 -0.36 0.51
N LEU A 125 -7.30 -1.15 1.13
CA LEU A 125 -8.67 -1.30 0.62
C LEU A 125 -9.57 -0.11 0.99
N GLU A 126 -9.39 0.48 2.16
CA GLU A 126 -10.08 1.72 2.54
C GLU A 126 -9.64 2.87 1.64
N THR A 127 -8.35 2.96 1.34
CA THR A 127 -7.80 3.93 0.38
C THR A 127 -8.37 3.72 -1.02
N LEU A 128 -8.47 2.46 -1.49
CA LEU A 128 -9.12 2.15 -2.77
C LEU A 128 -10.58 2.59 -2.77
N ALA A 129 -11.32 2.31 -1.68
CA ALA A 129 -12.70 2.75 -1.55
C ALA A 129 -12.84 4.28 -1.63
N ALA A 130 -11.94 5.01 -0.96
CA ALA A 130 -11.89 6.48 -1.04
C ALA A 130 -11.60 6.97 -2.47
N TRP A 131 -10.63 6.40 -3.16
CA TRP A 131 -10.34 6.73 -4.57
C TRP A 131 -11.53 6.47 -5.49
N MET A 132 -12.33 5.44 -5.21
CA MET A 132 -13.54 5.15 -5.99
C MET A 132 -14.68 6.15 -5.74
N THR A 133 -14.64 6.95 -4.69
CA THR A 133 -15.59 8.07 -4.50
C THR A 133 -15.16 9.32 -5.25
N ASP A 134 -13.87 9.52 -5.50
CA ASP A 134 -13.35 10.62 -6.32
C ASP A 134 -13.51 10.30 -7.81
N GLU A 135 -14.10 11.23 -8.58
CA GLU A 135 -14.38 11.00 -9.99
C GLU A 135 -13.10 10.89 -10.84
N GLY A 136 -12.08 11.67 -10.51
CA GLY A 136 -10.80 11.67 -11.22
C GLY A 136 -10.06 10.34 -11.04
N ALA A 137 -9.89 9.93 -9.80
CA ALA A 137 -9.25 8.67 -9.45
C ALA A 137 -10.03 7.47 -10.01
N ARG A 138 -11.34 7.42 -9.82
CA ARG A 138 -12.21 6.37 -10.35
C ARG A 138 -12.07 6.22 -11.85
N ARG A 139 -12.03 7.33 -12.61
CA ARG A 139 -11.86 7.31 -14.07
C ARG A 139 -10.51 6.69 -14.46
N ILE A 140 -9.44 7.00 -13.76
CA ILE A 140 -8.11 6.42 -13.99
C ILE A 140 -8.12 4.92 -13.68
N ILE A 141 -8.66 4.51 -12.52
CA ILE A 141 -8.70 3.11 -12.09
C ILE A 141 -9.50 2.24 -13.06
N LEU A 142 -10.56 2.77 -13.63
CA LEU A 142 -11.46 2.05 -14.54
C LEU A 142 -11.16 2.29 -16.02
N ASP A 143 -10.09 3.03 -16.37
CA ASP A 143 -9.76 3.29 -17.79
C ASP A 143 -9.45 1.98 -18.51
N ALA A 144 -10.22 1.71 -19.58
CA ALA A 144 -10.09 0.49 -20.36
C ALA A 144 -8.73 0.34 -21.10
N LYS A 145 -7.97 1.42 -21.21
CA LYS A 145 -6.63 1.38 -21.80
C LYS A 145 -5.57 0.78 -20.87
N ALA A 146 -5.83 0.78 -19.55
CA ALA A 146 -4.88 0.24 -18.59
C ALA A 146 -4.89 -1.29 -18.64
N ASP A 147 -3.69 -1.88 -18.71
CA ASP A 147 -3.44 -3.31 -18.59
C ASP A 147 -2.33 -3.62 -17.54
N GLU A 148 -1.67 -2.58 -17.03
CA GLU A 148 -0.62 -2.70 -16.02
C GLU A 148 -0.84 -1.71 -14.87
N LEU A 149 -0.42 -2.13 -13.66
CA LEU A 149 -0.55 -1.38 -12.43
C LEU A 149 0.75 -1.47 -11.60
N GLY A 150 1.17 -0.36 -11.02
CA GLY A 150 2.18 -0.31 -9.97
C GLY A 150 1.61 0.35 -8.73
N LEU A 151 1.80 -0.28 -7.57
CA LEU A 151 1.40 0.26 -6.27
C LEU A 151 2.60 0.32 -5.35
N ALA A 152 2.77 1.44 -4.68
CA ALA A 152 3.70 1.59 -3.58
C ALA A 152 3.21 2.63 -2.56
N TRP A 153 3.88 2.65 -1.43
CA TRP A 153 3.59 3.58 -0.33
C TRP A 153 4.88 3.95 0.41
N HIS A 154 4.79 5.04 1.15
CA HIS A 154 5.72 5.38 2.21
C HIS A 154 4.93 5.62 3.48
N GLN A 155 5.34 5.01 4.61
CA GLN A 155 4.71 5.23 5.90
C GLN A 155 5.66 5.93 6.84
N GLU A 156 5.20 7.02 7.46
CA GLU A 156 5.91 7.78 8.46
C GLU A 156 5.82 7.13 9.85
N ALA A 157 6.66 7.57 10.76
CA ALA A 157 6.74 7.00 12.10
C ALA A 157 5.46 7.21 12.94
N ASP A 158 4.70 8.27 12.66
CA ASP A 158 3.42 8.57 13.30
C ASP A 158 2.25 7.74 12.71
N GLY A 159 2.52 6.97 11.64
CA GLY A 159 1.55 6.11 10.97
C GLY A 159 0.94 6.70 9.69
N LYS A 160 1.22 7.98 9.35
CA LYS A 160 0.76 8.58 8.11
C LYS A 160 1.29 7.79 6.91
N ILE A 161 0.44 7.55 5.92
CA ILE A 161 0.76 6.76 4.73
C ILE A 161 0.57 7.62 3.48
N TRP A 162 1.60 7.64 2.66
CA TRP A 162 1.60 8.25 1.34
C TRP A 162 1.46 7.15 0.29
N TRP A 163 0.29 7.06 -0.32
CA TRP A 163 0.01 6.06 -1.34
C TRP A 163 0.24 6.63 -2.73
N ALA A 164 0.83 5.84 -3.60
CA ALA A 164 0.89 6.12 -5.02
C ALA A 164 0.55 4.85 -5.81
N MET A 165 -0.38 4.97 -6.75
CA MET A 165 -0.75 3.94 -7.71
C MET A 165 -0.66 4.52 -9.11
N VAL A 166 0.07 3.83 -9.98
CA VAL A 166 0.28 4.23 -11.38
C VAL A 166 -0.32 3.16 -12.28
N LEU A 167 -1.19 3.58 -13.20
CA LEU A 167 -1.73 2.72 -14.24
C LEU A 167 -1.05 3.02 -15.56
N GLY A 168 -0.70 1.97 -16.27
CA GLY A 168 -0.04 2.01 -17.57
C GLY A 168 -0.76 1.18 -18.61
N ALA A 169 -0.46 1.49 -19.88
CA ALA A 169 -0.81 0.69 -21.02
C ALA A 169 0.47 0.13 -21.64
N SER A 170 0.64 -1.20 -21.64
CA SER A 170 1.77 -1.84 -22.29
C SER A 170 1.75 -1.58 -23.80
N ARG A 171 2.91 -1.58 -24.44
CA ARG A 171 2.97 -1.44 -25.91
C ARG A 171 2.63 -2.72 -26.66
N THR A 172 2.50 -3.82 -25.93
CA THR A 172 2.18 -5.12 -26.53
C THR A 172 0.67 -5.23 -26.69
N PRO A 173 0.12 -5.39 -27.89
CA PRO A 173 -1.31 -5.66 -28.07
C PRO A 173 -1.67 -6.93 -27.30
N GLN A 174 -2.62 -6.84 -26.38
CA GLN A 174 -3.19 -8.04 -25.75
C GLN A 174 -3.96 -8.80 -26.84
N VAL A 175 -3.47 -9.99 -27.19
CA VAL A 175 -4.21 -10.88 -28.09
C VAL A 175 -5.38 -11.45 -27.29
N ARG A 176 -6.59 -10.95 -27.54
CA ARG A 176 -7.80 -11.58 -27.01
C ARG A 176 -7.95 -12.95 -27.67
N ILE A 177 -7.79 -13.99 -26.90
CA ILE A 177 -8.20 -15.34 -27.33
C ILE A 177 -9.72 -15.37 -27.09
N THR A 178 -10.50 -15.13 -28.13
CA THR A 178 -11.95 -15.40 -28.13
C THR A 178 -12.11 -16.89 -28.31
N GLU A 179 -12.54 -17.61 -27.27
CA GLU A 179 -13.06 -18.98 -27.35
C GLU A 179 -14.44 -19.00 -28.01
#